data_e8b4fc846c121369ca4f1dd08680feb9
#
_entry.id   e8b4fc846c121369ca4f1dd08680feb9
#
_cell.length_a   1.000
_cell.length_b   1.000
_cell.length_c   1.000
_cell.angle_alpha   90.00
_cell.angle_beta   90.00
_cell.angle_gamma   90.00
#
_symmetry.space_group_name_H-M   'P 1'
#
loop_
_entity.id
_entity.type
_entity.pdbx_description
1 polymer ?
#
loop_
_entity_poly.entity_id
_entity_poly.type
_entity_poly.pdbx_seq_one_letter_code
_entity_poly.pdbx_strand_id
1 'polypeptide(L)'
;MDKTIFESFEDYLEEANYPQGKKKIMRSAVDLISTKGYNGTSTLQIAEHAGFSQATLFKYFKTKVDLLTAILHPVVPGLFGSFFEKLLTFETTEEKVHYLVHNRMTYLKNNRALIKIILHETFSNNKLRNEQKFIWNTIQDKLLMLHKELLEDPRVNPELTISQMVRICMGPLLAYFSQLYVVGDNGELREEDLDLLEKQILGGLWK
;
A
#
# COMPACT_ATOMS: atom_id res chain seq x y z
N MET A 1 23.30 3.64 4.80
CA MET A 1 22.38 4.50 4.04
C MET A 1 21.02 4.33 4.67
N ASP A 2 20.59 5.34 5.42
CA ASP A 2 19.24 5.36 5.99
C ASP A 2 18.23 5.22 4.85
N LYS A 3 17.41 4.17 4.91
CA LYS A 3 16.29 4.03 3.97
C LYS A 3 15.23 5.05 4.40
N THR A 4 15.24 6.21 3.78
CA THR A 4 14.17 7.19 3.94
C THR A 4 12.85 6.51 3.62
N ILE A 5 11.93 6.55 4.57
CA ILE A 5 10.62 5.92 4.45
C ILE A 5 9.67 6.99 3.97
N PHE A 6 9.13 6.79 2.79
CA PHE A 6 8.20 7.72 2.18
C PHE A 6 6.78 7.43 2.65
N GLU A 7 6.08 8.44 3.16
CA GLU A 7 4.68 8.35 3.56
C GLU A 7 3.75 8.38 2.34
N SER A 8 4.24 8.92 1.21
CA SER A 8 3.51 8.95 -0.04
C SER A 8 4.42 8.76 -1.26
N PHE A 9 3.80 8.42 -2.39
CA PHE A 9 4.48 8.38 -3.69
C PHE A 9 5.02 9.76 -4.11
N GLU A 10 4.35 10.83 -3.73
CA GLU A 10 4.80 12.18 -4.02
C GLU A 10 6.09 12.51 -3.26
N ASP A 11 6.18 12.17 -1.97
CA ASP A 11 7.40 12.35 -1.18
C ASP A 11 8.57 11.60 -1.81
N TYR A 12 8.33 10.35 -2.24
CA TYR A 12 9.32 9.59 -2.97
C TYR A 12 9.77 10.30 -4.26
N LEU A 13 8.83 10.80 -5.06
CA LEU A 13 9.17 11.49 -6.30
C LEU A 13 9.95 12.80 -6.04
N GLU A 14 9.62 13.54 -4.99
CA GLU A 14 10.35 14.76 -4.64
C GLU A 14 11.80 14.46 -4.26
N GLU A 15 12.03 13.45 -3.43
CA GLU A 15 13.38 13.08 -2.98
C GLU A 15 14.18 12.29 -4.03
N ALA A 16 13.49 11.57 -4.94
CA ALA A 16 14.17 10.82 -5.99
C ALA A 16 14.98 11.74 -6.92
N ASN A 17 16.25 11.42 -7.13
CA ASN A 17 17.11 12.10 -8.09
C ASN A 17 16.75 11.72 -9.52
N TYR A 18 15.50 11.97 -9.93
CA TYR A 18 15.00 11.73 -11.27
C TYR A 18 14.88 13.03 -12.06
N PRO A 19 15.14 13.00 -13.39
CA PRO A 19 14.81 14.12 -14.26
C PRO A 19 13.33 14.51 -14.13
N GLN A 20 13.02 15.81 -14.21
CA GLN A 20 11.64 16.31 -14.07
C GLN A 20 10.66 15.67 -15.07
N GLY A 21 11.14 15.39 -16.31
CA GLY A 21 10.34 14.69 -17.31
C GLY A 21 9.94 13.28 -16.86
N LYS A 22 10.85 12.54 -16.20
CA LYS A 22 10.57 11.20 -15.65
C LYS A 22 9.51 11.29 -14.54
N LYS A 23 9.65 12.24 -13.59
CA LYS A 23 8.69 12.47 -12.51
C LYS A 23 7.29 12.80 -13.06
N LYS A 24 7.19 13.72 -14.04
CA LYS A 24 5.92 14.08 -14.69
C LYS A 24 5.25 12.90 -15.38
N ILE A 25 6.01 12.06 -16.09
CA ILE A 25 5.47 10.85 -16.74
C ILE A 25 4.95 9.86 -15.70
N MET A 26 5.66 9.67 -14.59
CA MET A 26 5.21 8.78 -13.51
C MET A 26 3.90 9.28 -12.85
N ARG A 27 3.79 10.58 -12.56
CA ARG A 27 2.54 11.19 -12.04
C ARG A 27 1.38 10.99 -13.02
N SER A 28 1.60 11.34 -14.28
CA SER A 28 0.57 11.17 -15.33
C SER A 28 0.13 9.73 -15.51
N ALA A 29 1.05 8.78 -15.35
CA ALA A 29 0.70 7.36 -15.39
C ALA A 29 -0.18 6.96 -14.19
N VAL A 30 0.12 7.42 -12.98
CA VAL A 30 -0.70 7.16 -11.79
C VAL A 30 -2.11 7.73 -11.98
N ASP A 31 -2.24 8.98 -12.41
CA ASP A 31 -3.53 9.64 -12.63
C ASP A 31 -4.40 8.88 -13.65
N LEU A 32 -3.84 8.55 -14.80
CA LEU A 32 -4.58 7.89 -15.85
C LEU A 32 -4.90 6.43 -15.53
N ILE A 33 -3.94 5.68 -14.97
CA ILE A 33 -4.13 4.26 -14.66
C ILE A 33 -5.11 4.09 -13.50
N SER A 34 -5.08 4.96 -12.49
CA SER A 34 -6.00 4.89 -11.35
C SER A 34 -7.46 5.16 -11.73
N THR A 35 -7.69 5.88 -12.84
CA THR A 35 -9.02 6.24 -13.32
C THR A 35 -9.52 5.34 -14.45
N LYS A 36 -8.67 4.97 -15.40
CA LYS A 36 -9.02 4.21 -16.62
C LYS A 36 -8.58 2.75 -16.57
N GLY A 37 -7.86 2.35 -15.53
CA GLY A 37 -7.21 1.05 -15.41
C GLY A 37 -5.95 0.94 -16.27
N TYR A 38 -5.11 -0.05 -15.95
CA TYR A 38 -3.86 -0.28 -16.68
C TYR A 38 -4.10 -0.61 -18.14
N ASN A 39 -5.03 -1.52 -18.45
CA ASN A 39 -5.30 -1.91 -19.84
C ASN A 39 -6.00 -0.80 -20.66
N GLY A 40 -6.80 0.05 -20.01
CA GLY A 40 -7.48 1.18 -20.63
C GLY A 40 -6.61 2.42 -20.89
N THR A 41 -5.33 2.40 -20.47
CA THR A 41 -4.41 3.53 -20.59
C THR A 41 -3.27 3.17 -21.55
N SER A 42 -3.01 3.96 -22.58
CA SER A 42 -1.86 3.77 -23.49
C SER A 42 -0.65 4.60 -23.08
N THR A 43 0.55 4.19 -23.50
CA THR A 43 1.79 4.98 -23.29
C THR A 43 1.75 6.31 -24.04
N LEU A 44 1.02 6.39 -25.15
CA LEU A 44 0.80 7.64 -25.88
C LEU A 44 -0.01 8.62 -25.01
N GLN A 45 -1.15 8.17 -24.46
CA GLN A 45 -1.98 9.00 -23.56
C GLN A 45 -1.20 9.48 -22.34
N ILE A 46 -0.37 8.62 -21.75
CA ILE A 46 0.48 9.01 -20.60
C ILE A 46 1.49 10.10 -21.01
N ALA A 47 2.15 9.94 -22.15
CA ALA A 47 3.12 10.90 -22.63
C ALA A 47 2.47 12.26 -22.93
N GLU A 48 1.35 12.28 -23.65
CA GLU A 48 0.58 13.48 -23.96
C GLU A 48 0.09 14.21 -22.69
N HIS A 49 -0.47 13.46 -21.72
CA HIS A 49 -0.91 14.02 -20.46
C HIS A 49 0.25 14.64 -19.64
N ALA A 50 1.45 14.05 -19.76
CA ALA A 50 2.67 14.58 -19.15
C ALA A 50 3.27 15.78 -19.90
N GLY A 51 2.77 16.11 -21.08
CA GLY A 51 3.30 17.16 -21.96
C GLY A 51 4.54 16.73 -22.75
N PHE A 52 4.67 15.44 -23.07
CA PHE A 52 5.80 14.88 -23.80
C PHE A 52 5.37 14.02 -24.99
N SER A 53 6.32 13.74 -25.90
CA SER A 53 6.12 12.73 -26.92
C SER A 53 6.25 11.31 -26.36
N GLN A 54 5.61 10.34 -27.02
CA GLN A 54 5.76 8.92 -26.66
C GLN A 54 7.22 8.45 -26.76
N ALA A 55 8.01 9.01 -27.69
CA ALA A 55 9.44 8.74 -27.80
C ALA A 55 10.22 9.20 -26.55
N THR A 56 9.80 10.31 -25.92
CA THR A 56 10.37 10.78 -24.67
C THR A 56 10.05 9.83 -23.52
N LEU A 57 8.82 9.30 -23.45
CA LEU A 57 8.46 8.28 -22.46
C LEU A 57 9.34 7.04 -22.61
N PHE A 58 9.54 6.54 -23.82
CA PHE A 58 10.37 5.36 -24.09
C PHE A 58 11.87 5.56 -23.82
N LYS A 59 12.36 6.79 -23.72
CA LYS A 59 13.73 7.05 -23.23
C LYS A 59 13.87 6.73 -21.74
N TYR A 60 12.80 6.88 -20.95
CA TYR A 60 12.82 6.60 -19.50
C TYR A 60 12.38 5.19 -19.17
N PHE A 61 11.40 4.66 -19.89
CA PHE A 61 10.78 3.37 -19.63
C PHE A 61 10.61 2.58 -20.92
N LYS A 62 11.30 1.45 -21.05
CA LYS A 62 11.28 0.62 -22.27
C LYS A 62 9.90 0.07 -22.59
N THR A 63 9.11 -0.21 -21.55
CA THR A 63 7.75 -0.75 -21.68
C THR A 63 6.82 -0.07 -20.67
N LYS A 64 5.51 -0.22 -20.87
CA LYS A 64 4.49 0.21 -19.91
C LYS A 64 4.59 -0.57 -18.60
N VAL A 65 5.06 -1.82 -18.64
CA VAL A 65 5.32 -2.64 -17.45
C VAL A 65 6.46 -2.04 -16.65
N ASP A 66 7.56 -1.64 -17.28
CA ASP A 66 8.69 -1.00 -16.57
C ASP A 66 8.27 0.30 -15.89
N LEU A 67 7.39 1.09 -16.53
CA LEU A 67 6.82 2.29 -15.94
C LEU A 67 5.99 1.93 -14.69
N LEU A 68 5.11 0.95 -14.80
CA LEU A 68 4.28 0.51 -13.66
C LEU A 68 5.15 -0.05 -12.52
N THR A 69 6.13 -0.88 -12.82
CA THR A 69 7.06 -1.41 -11.83
C THR A 69 7.83 -0.29 -11.12
N ALA A 70 8.31 0.71 -11.87
CA ALA A 70 9.01 1.86 -11.29
C ALA A 70 8.11 2.72 -10.38
N ILE A 71 6.80 2.75 -10.64
CA ILE A 71 5.80 3.42 -9.80
C ILE A 71 5.52 2.62 -8.53
N LEU A 72 5.36 1.30 -8.64
CA LEU A 72 4.97 0.46 -7.51
C LEU A 72 6.14 0.10 -6.58
N HIS A 73 7.34 -0.03 -7.13
CA HIS A 73 8.52 -0.47 -6.38
C HIS A 73 8.86 0.38 -5.13
N PRO A 74 8.78 1.72 -5.15
CA PRO A 74 9.04 2.54 -3.95
C PRO A 74 7.92 2.48 -2.90
N VAL A 75 6.69 2.18 -3.31
CA VAL A 75 5.54 2.12 -2.40
C VAL A 75 5.61 0.90 -1.49
N VAL A 76 6.16 -0.21 -1.98
CA VAL A 76 6.28 -1.46 -1.23
C VAL A 76 7.16 -1.34 0.03
N PRO A 77 8.37 -0.76 -0.02
CA PRO A 77 9.14 -0.48 1.20
C PRO A 77 8.44 0.47 2.16
N GLY A 78 7.75 1.50 1.65
CA GLY A 78 6.96 2.44 2.46
C GLY A 78 5.79 1.80 3.18
N LEU A 79 5.17 0.75 2.57
CA LEU A 79 4.14 -0.04 3.24
C LEU A 79 4.65 -0.74 4.50
N PHE A 80 5.93 -1.09 4.58
CA PHE A 80 6.42 -2.02 5.59
C PHE A 80 7.65 -1.54 6.37
N GLY A 81 8.32 -0.48 5.93
CA GLY A 81 9.60 0.00 6.46
C GLY A 81 9.62 0.17 7.98
N SER A 82 9.51 1.41 8.46
CA SER A 82 9.48 1.74 9.90
C SER A 82 8.18 1.32 10.60
N PHE A 83 7.14 0.96 9.81
CA PHE A 83 5.85 0.57 10.39
C PHE A 83 6.00 -0.59 11.39
N PHE A 84 6.63 -1.68 10.99
CA PHE A 84 6.82 -2.82 11.88
C PHE A 84 7.77 -2.50 13.03
N GLU A 85 8.82 -1.72 12.80
CA GLU A 85 9.74 -1.29 13.85
C GLU A 85 9.01 -0.48 14.91
N LYS A 86 8.15 0.45 14.49
CA LYS A 86 7.33 1.24 15.41
C LYS A 86 6.26 0.37 16.08
N LEU A 87 5.58 -0.51 15.34
CA LEU A 87 4.54 -1.38 15.85
C LEU A 87 5.05 -2.28 16.99
N LEU A 88 6.26 -2.80 16.87
CA LEU A 88 6.91 -3.65 17.87
C LEU A 88 7.39 -2.87 19.12
N THR A 89 7.37 -1.53 19.13
CA THR A 89 7.70 -0.75 20.33
C THR A 89 6.54 -0.59 21.30
N PHE A 90 5.30 -0.87 20.89
CA PHE A 90 4.15 -0.79 21.77
C PHE A 90 4.05 -2.03 22.66
N GLU A 91 3.61 -1.85 23.90
CA GLU A 91 3.58 -2.94 24.89
C GLU A 91 2.31 -3.79 24.77
N THR A 92 1.15 -3.15 24.60
CA THR A 92 -0.15 -3.82 24.61
C THR A 92 -0.66 -4.14 23.18
N THR A 93 -1.51 -5.16 23.09
CA THR A 93 -2.19 -5.50 21.83
C THR A 93 -3.08 -4.37 21.33
N GLU A 94 -3.75 -3.66 22.26
CA GLU A 94 -4.60 -2.51 21.96
C GLU A 94 -3.80 -1.37 21.33
N GLU A 95 -2.66 -1.00 21.90
CA GLU A 95 -1.80 0.04 21.34
C GLU A 95 -1.26 -0.35 19.94
N LYS A 96 -0.89 -1.62 19.77
CA LYS A 96 -0.47 -2.15 18.46
C LYS A 96 -1.60 -2.03 17.43
N VAL A 97 -2.82 -2.38 17.81
CA VAL A 97 -4.00 -2.29 16.92
C VAL A 97 -4.37 -0.84 16.63
N HIS A 98 -4.36 0.03 17.64
CA HIS A 98 -4.58 1.46 17.45
C HIS A 98 -3.60 2.06 16.44
N TYR A 99 -2.30 1.85 16.66
CA TYR A 99 -1.28 2.32 15.73
C TYR A 99 -1.44 1.73 14.32
N LEU A 100 -1.72 0.43 14.22
CA LEU A 100 -1.98 -0.24 12.94
C LEU A 100 -3.13 0.42 12.18
N VAL A 101 -4.27 0.65 12.82
CA VAL A 101 -5.46 1.24 12.19
C VAL A 101 -5.16 2.65 11.69
N HIS A 102 -4.72 3.54 12.56
CA HIS A 102 -4.48 4.95 12.23
C HIS A 102 -3.37 5.13 11.20
N ASN A 103 -2.25 4.44 11.39
CA ASN A 103 -1.12 4.53 10.47
C ASN A 103 -1.45 3.94 9.09
N ARG A 104 -2.10 2.76 9.06
CA ARG A 104 -2.44 2.13 7.77
C ARG A 104 -3.53 2.86 7.02
N MET A 105 -4.57 3.35 7.70
CA MET A 105 -5.62 4.11 7.03
C MET A 105 -5.09 5.45 6.47
N THR A 106 -4.23 6.14 7.21
CA THR A 106 -3.53 7.35 6.71
C THR A 106 -2.68 7.02 5.49
N TYR A 107 -1.88 5.95 5.55
CA TYR A 107 -1.06 5.51 4.43
C TYR A 107 -1.89 5.14 3.20
N LEU A 108 -2.96 4.37 3.37
CA LEU A 108 -3.88 3.98 2.29
C LEU A 108 -4.53 5.21 1.65
N LYS A 109 -4.96 6.19 2.46
CA LYS A 109 -5.53 7.47 2.00
C LYS A 109 -4.53 8.26 1.16
N ASN A 110 -3.31 8.44 1.65
CA ASN A 110 -2.25 9.22 0.98
C ASN A 110 -1.82 8.58 -0.35
N ASN A 111 -1.90 7.26 -0.44
CA ASN A 111 -1.52 6.49 -1.62
C ASN A 111 -2.72 5.90 -2.39
N ARG A 112 -3.93 6.45 -2.21
CA ARG A 112 -5.18 5.85 -2.71
C ARG A 112 -5.18 5.51 -4.21
N ALA A 113 -4.58 6.36 -5.03
CA ALA A 113 -4.48 6.11 -6.47
C ALA A 113 -3.65 4.85 -6.77
N LEU A 114 -2.52 4.68 -6.09
CA LEU A 114 -1.65 3.51 -6.24
C LEU A 114 -2.28 2.25 -5.67
N ILE A 115 -2.94 2.35 -4.53
CA ILE A 115 -3.64 1.22 -3.91
C ILE A 115 -4.77 0.73 -4.83
N LYS A 116 -5.52 1.64 -5.46
CA LYS A 116 -6.51 1.28 -6.51
C LYS A 116 -5.86 0.50 -7.65
N ILE A 117 -4.72 0.96 -8.15
CA ILE A 117 -3.97 0.27 -9.20
C ILE A 117 -3.55 -1.13 -8.74
N ILE A 118 -2.98 -1.25 -7.55
CA ILE A 118 -2.53 -2.55 -6.99
C ILE A 118 -3.71 -3.50 -6.87
N LEU A 119 -4.82 -3.07 -6.28
CA LEU A 119 -6.02 -3.89 -6.12
C LEU A 119 -6.55 -4.35 -7.48
N HIS A 120 -6.73 -3.43 -8.43
CA HIS A 120 -7.23 -3.76 -9.77
C HIS A 120 -6.32 -4.75 -10.51
N GLU A 121 -5.01 -4.51 -10.50
CA GLU A 121 -4.06 -5.35 -11.22
C GLU A 121 -3.83 -6.71 -10.54
N THR A 122 -3.99 -6.79 -9.22
CA THR A 122 -3.93 -8.08 -8.48
C THR A 122 -5.01 -9.05 -8.97
N PHE A 123 -6.21 -8.56 -9.25
CA PHE A 123 -7.32 -9.38 -9.72
C PHE A 123 -7.31 -9.62 -11.25
N SER A 124 -6.72 -8.69 -12.01
CA SER A 124 -6.83 -8.65 -13.48
C SER A 124 -5.58 -9.18 -14.20
N ASN A 125 -4.41 -9.22 -13.56
CA ASN A 125 -3.14 -9.39 -14.27
C ASN A 125 -2.12 -10.27 -13.52
N ASN A 126 -1.77 -11.43 -14.12
CA ASN A 126 -0.75 -12.33 -13.58
C ASN A 126 0.69 -11.75 -13.61
N LYS A 127 0.93 -10.60 -14.27
CA LYS A 127 2.28 -10.04 -14.41
C LYS A 127 2.85 -9.46 -13.11
N LEU A 128 2.00 -9.02 -12.18
CA LEU A 128 2.42 -8.52 -10.87
C LEU A 128 2.62 -9.62 -9.82
N ARG A 129 2.43 -10.89 -10.17
CA ARG A 129 2.59 -12.01 -9.23
C ARG A 129 4.01 -12.11 -8.65
N ASN A 130 5.04 -11.72 -9.39
CA ASN A 130 6.43 -11.71 -8.91
C ASN A 130 6.65 -10.60 -7.88
N GLU A 131 6.02 -9.44 -8.07
CA GLU A 131 6.06 -8.33 -7.11
C GLU A 131 5.37 -8.71 -5.80
N GLN A 132 4.25 -9.44 -5.86
CA GLN A 132 3.56 -9.96 -4.67
C GLN A 132 4.44 -10.94 -3.88
N LYS A 133 5.20 -11.81 -4.56
CA LYS A 133 6.16 -12.71 -3.89
C LYS A 133 7.30 -11.93 -3.24
N PHE A 134 7.80 -10.90 -3.91
CA PHE A 134 8.82 -10.02 -3.36
C PHE A 134 8.33 -9.34 -2.07
N ILE A 135 7.11 -8.77 -2.09
CA ILE A 135 6.48 -8.17 -0.90
C ILE A 135 6.42 -9.19 0.24
N TRP A 136 5.87 -10.37 -0.04
CA TRP A 136 5.73 -11.43 0.97
C TRP A 136 7.07 -11.80 1.59
N ASN A 137 8.08 -12.06 0.77
CA ASN A 137 9.43 -12.40 1.24
C ASN A 137 10.08 -11.28 2.08
N THR A 138 9.73 -10.03 1.80
CA THR A 138 10.28 -8.87 2.53
C THR A 138 9.70 -8.73 3.94
N ILE A 139 8.45 -9.17 4.16
CA ILE A 139 7.72 -8.93 5.40
C ILE A 139 7.54 -10.16 6.28
N GLN A 140 7.79 -11.38 5.75
CA GLN A 140 7.47 -12.62 6.46
C GLN A 140 8.15 -12.73 7.83
N ASP A 141 9.42 -12.31 7.96
CA ASP A 141 10.13 -12.37 9.24
C ASP A 141 9.53 -11.38 10.27
N LYS A 142 9.15 -10.19 9.81
CA LYS A 142 8.49 -9.18 10.67
C LYS A 142 7.10 -9.63 11.09
N LEU A 143 6.36 -10.28 10.20
CA LEU A 143 5.07 -10.89 10.53
C LEU A 143 5.21 -12.04 11.54
N LEU A 144 6.26 -12.85 11.43
CA LEU A 144 6.56 -13.90 12.38
C LEU A 144 6.89 -13.34 13.77
N MET A 145 7.67 -12.26 13.84
CA MET A 145 7.96 -11.57 15.10
C MET A 145 6.70 -11.00 15.73
N LEU A 146 5.90 -10.25 14.96
CA LEU A 146 4.63 -9.69 15.45
C LEU A 146 3.66 -10.79 15.93
N HIS A 147 3.57 -11.88 15.19
CA HIS A 147 2.71 -13.02 15.57
C HIS A 147 3.13 -13.60 16.92
N LYS A 148 4.44 -13.81 17.14
CA LYS A 148 4.95 -14.31 18.43
C LYS A 148 4.63 -13.37 19.58
N GLU A 149 4.85 -12.07 19.41
CA GLU A 149 4.53 -11.07 20.44
C GLU A 149 3.03 -11.01 20.76
N LEU A 150 2.17 -11.07 19.74
CA LEU A 150 0.72 -11.09 19.97
C LEU A 150 0.28 -12.33 20.74
N LEU A 151 0.90 -13.48 20.54
CA LEU A 151 0.60 -14.70 21.29
C LEU A 151 1.05 -14.67 22.77
N GLU A 152 1.88 -13.68 23.16
CA GLU A 152 2.22 -13.46 24.58
C GLU A 152 1.07 -12.84 25.36
N ASP A 153 0.11 -12.19 24.70
CA ASP A 153 -1.12 -11.72 25.33
C ASP A 153 -2.08 -12.91 25.53
N PRO A 154 -2.43 -13.27 26.80
CA PRO A 154 -3.25 -14.43 27.08
C PRO A 154 -4.69 -14.34 26.53
N ARG A 155 -5.13 -13.16 26.11
CA ARG A 155 -6.44 -12.93 25.49
C ARG A 155 -6.46 -13.30 24.01
N VAL A 156 -5.31 -13.25 23.36
CA VAL A 156 -5.20 -13.62 21.94
C VAL A 156 -5.41 -15.11 21.76
N ASN A 157 -6.14 -15.48 20.72
CA ASN A 157 -6.37 -16.87 20.37
C ASN A 157 -5.04 -17.55 19.95
N PRO A 158 -4.54 -18.54 20.74
CA PRO A 158 -3.24 -19.15 20.47
C PRO A 158 -3.21 -20.03 19.19
N GLU A 159 -4.37 -20.35 18.64
CA GLU A 159 -4.47 -21.16 17.41
C GLU A 159 -4.40 -20.33 16.13
N LEU A 160 -4.32 -18.99 16.22
CA LEU A 160 -4.22 -18.12 15.05
C LEU A 160 -2.91 -18.36 14.29
N THR A 161 -3.05 -18.68 13.04
CA THR A 161 -1.93 -18.68 12.10
C THR A 161 -1.58 -17.26 11.65
N ILE A 162 -0.35 -17.04 11.17
CA ILE A 162 0.07 -15.74 10.60
C ILE A 162 -0.90 -15.27 9.50
N SER A 163 -1.34 -16.17 8.62
CA SER A 163 -2.30 -15.83 7.54
C SER A 163 -3.66 -15.37 8.09
N GLN A 164 -4.14 -15.99 9.18
CA GLN A 164 -5.38 -15.59 9.83
C GLN A 164 -5.23 -14.22 10.51
N MET A 165 -4.12 -14.02 11.24
CA MET A 165 -3.77 -12.73 11.84
C MET A 165 -3.73 -11.62 10.78
N VAL A 166 -3.02 -11.82 9.67
CA VAL A 166 -2.96 -10.83 8.58
C VAL A 166 -4.34 -10.52 8.02
N ARG A 167 -5.18 -11.55 7.81
CA ARG A 167 -6.55 -11.37 7.31
C ARG A 167 -7.43 -10.60 8.29
N ILE A 168 -7.32 -10.88 9.60
CA ILE A 168 -8.06 -10.18 10.66
C ILE A 168 -7.64 -8.71 10.71
N CYS A 169 -6.34 -8.44 10.65
CA CYS A 169 -5.83 -7.07 10.72
C CYS A 169 -6.08 -6.26 9.44
N MET A 170 -5.87 -6.85 8.27
CA MET A 170 -5.93 -6.11 6.99
C MET A 170 -7.31 -6.12 6.34
N GLY A 171 -8.13 -7.13 6.62
CA GLY A 171 -9.46 -7.29 6.01
C GLY A 171 -10.37 -6.08 6.26
N PRO A 172 -10.63 -5.68 7.50
CA PRO A 172 -11.45 -4.51 7.82
C PRO A 172 -10.91 -3.21 7.20
N LEU A 173 -9.59 -3.00 7.23
CA LEU A 173 -8.96 -1.81 6.66
C LEU A 173 -9.17 -1.72 5.14
N LEU A 174 -8.98 -2.82 4.42
CA LEU A 174 -9.20 -2.88 2.97
C LEU A 174 -10.67 -2.75 2.61
N ALA A 175 -11.57 -3.32 3.41
CA ALA A 175 -13.01 -3.18 3.22
C ALA A 175 -13.44 -1.71 3.37
N TYR A 176 -13.00 -1.05 4.43
CA TYR A 176 -13.31 0.37 4.67
C TYR A 176 -12.66 1.28 3.62
N PHE A 177 -11.40 1.04 3.26
CA PHE A 177 -10.75 1.73 2.15
C PHE A 177 -11.55 1.59 0.85
N SER A 178 -12.00 0.39 0.53
CA SER A 178 -12.80 0.14 -0.69
C SER A 178 -14.13 0.87 -0.64
N GLN A 179 -14.79 0.90 0.51
CA GLN A 179 -16.02 1.65 0.72
C GLN A 179 -15.82 3.14 0.47
N LEU A 180 -14.75 3.74 1.01
CA LEU A 180 -14.50 5.17 0.89
C LEU A 180 -14.00 5.59 -0.49
N TYR A 181 -13.09 4.83 -1.09
CA TYR A 181 -12.30 5.30 -2.23
C TYR A 181 -12.49 4.52 -3.53
N VAL A 182 -13.10 3.33 -3.48
CA VAL A 182 -13.37 2.54 -4.69
C VAL A 182 -14.85 2.61 -5.07
N VAL A 183 -15.75 2.45 -4.11
CA VAL A 183 -17.22 2.46 -4.33
C VAL A 183 -17.81 3.82 -4.02
N GLY A 184 -17.31 4.52 -3.01
CA GLY A 184 -17.78 5.82 -2.56
C GLY A 184 -17.10 7.01 -3.28
N ASP A 185 -17.55 8.21 -2.96
CA ASP A 185 -17.11 9.48 -3.57
C ASP A 185 -15.96 10.15 -2.80
N ASN A 186 -14.89 9.40 -2.47
CA ASN A 186 -13.72 9.90 -1.75
C ASN A 186 -14.06 10.54 -0.39
N GLY A 187 -14.78 9.80 0.45
CA GLY A 187 -15.13 10.21 1.80
C GLY A 187 -13.90 10.49 2.69
N GLU A 188 -14.13 11.21 3.77
CA GLU A 188 -13.11 11.46 4.78
C GLU A 188 -13.03 10.31 5.81
N LEU A 189 -11.83 10.08 6.35
CA LEU A 189 -11.67 9.18 7.50
C LEU A 189 -12.35 9.80 8.71
N ARG A 190 -13.23 9.05 9.37
CA ARG A 190 -13.91 9.47 10.60
C ARG A 190 -13.39 8.66 11.77
N GLU A 191 -13.17 9.30 12.90
CA GLU A 191 -12.69 8.65 14.12
C GLU A 191 -13.62 7.50 14.57
N GLU A 192 -14.94 7.70 14.48
CA GLU A 192 -15.92 6.66 14.81
C GLU A 192 -15.73 5.37 14.02
N ASP A 193 -15.35 5.49 12.73
CA ASP A 193 -15.08 4.33 11.87
C ASP A 193 -13.73 3.70 12.21
N LEU A 194 -12.72 4.50 12.57
CA LEU A 194 -11.42 3.99 13.02
C LEU A 194 -11.57 3.22 14.34
N ASP A 195 -12.31 3.75 15.30
CA ASP A 195 -12.67 3.05 16.55
C ASP A 195 -13.40 1.72 16.29
N LEU A 196 -14.30 1.71 15.29
CA LEU A 196 -14.99 0.48 14.89
C LEU A 196 -14.03 -0.55 14.31
N LEU A 197 -13.09 -0.12 13.46
CA LEU A 197 -12.05 -0.99 12.89
C LEU A 197 -11.17 -1.61 13.98
N GLU A 198 -10.79 -0.84 14.99
CA GLU A 198 -10.04 -1.35 16.15
C GLU A 198 -10.79 -2.44 16.88
N LYS A 199 -12.08 -2.19 17.19
CA LYS A 199 -12.95 -3.17 17.84
C LYS A 199 -13.13 -4.45 17.02
N GLN A 200 -13.25 -4.33 15.70
CA GLN A 200 -13.35 -5.48 14.80
C GLN A 200 -12.07 -6.31 14.78
N ILE A 201 -10.91 -5.66 14.74
CA ILE A 201 -9.60 -6.33 14.73
C ILE A 201 -9.36 -7.00 16.08
N LEU A 202 -9.56 -6.29 17.19
CA LEU A 202 -9.41 -6.86 18.54
C LEU A 202 -10.34 -8.03 18.75
N GLY A 203 -11.63 -7.90 18.40
CA GLY A 203 -12.60 -8.99 18.49
C GLY A 203 -12.27 -10.22 17.64
N GLY A 204 -11.54 -10.03 16.53
CA GLY A 204 -11.05 -11.14 15.72
C GLY A 204 -9.78 -11.80 16.25
N LEU A 205 -8.96 -11.06 17.02
CA LEU A 205 -7.73 -11.57 17.63
C LEU A 205 -8.02 -12.32 18.94
N TRP A 206 -9.05 -11.91 19.70
CA TRP A 206 -9.40 -12.50 21.00
C TRP A 206 -9.96 -13.93 20.87
N LYS A 207 -9.88 -14.69 21.99
CA LYS A 207 -10.49 -16.02 22.14
C LYS A 207 -12.01 -15.96 22.06
#